data_d5cfcde2b38d35797dd3d3399dba740c
#
_entry.id   d5cfcde2b38d35797dd3d3399dba740c
#
_cell.length_a   1.000
_cell.length_b   1.000
_cell.length_c   1.000
_cell.angle_alpha   90.00
_cell.angle_beta   90.00
_cell.angle_gamma   90.00
#
_symmetry.space_group_name_H-M   'P 1'
#
loop_
_entity.id
_entity.type
_entity.pdbx_description
1 polymer ?
#
loop_
_entity_poly.entity_id
_entity_poly.type
_entity_poly.pdbx_seq_one_letter_code
_entity_poly.pdbx_strand_id
1 'polypeptide(L)'
;ADEVMARHPDRLGIFITHAYLNNNNRRYDHTDIEHPQDFNPYEYKTPGGVNDGEQLWDKLVRRHHFVLTLNGHVLGDGTGYLASTSDRGSVVHQMLSNYQMRELGGEGYLRLLELLPDGRTLVVRSYSPLLDQYLMGADQQMTVVLDVE
;
A
#
# COMPACT_ATOMS: atom_id res chain seq x y z
N ALA A 1 17.08 0.36 -1.50
CA ALA A 1 16.10 1.47 -1.61
C ALA A 1 16.57 2.68 -0.80
N ASP A 2 16.95 2.50 0.47
CA ASP A 2 17.36 3.59 1.37
C ASP A 2 18.47 4.49 0.76
N GLU A 3 19.57 3.89 0.30
CA GLU A 3 20.65 4.64 -0.37
C GLU A 3 20.21 5.38 -1.64
N VAL A 4 19.26 4.83 -2.38
CA VAL A 4 18.75 5.48 -3.61
C VAL A 4 17.94 6.72 -3.23
N MET A 5 17.02 6.58 -2.28
CA MET A 5 16.21 7.72 -1.81
C MET A 5 17.08 8.80 -1.16
N ALA A 6 18.10 8.40 -0.37
CA ALA A 6 19.03 9.34 0.25
C ALA A 6 19.84 10.16 -0.79
N ARG A 7 20.13 9.58 -1.95
CA ARG A 7 20.81 10.30 -3.06
C ARG A 7 19.90 11.20 -3.89
N HIS A 8 18.59 11.04 -3.74
CA HIS A 8 17.58 11.79 -4.49
C HIS A 8 16.51 12.39 -3.56
N PRO A 9 16.90 13.25 -2.60
CA PRO A 9 15.99 13.75 -1.56
C PRO A 9 14.89 14.69 -2.08
N ASP A 10 15.04 15.18 -3.30
CA ASP A 10 14.10 16.03 -4.05
C ASP A 10 13.09 15.23 -4.90
N ARG A 11 13.20 13.89 -4.90
CA ARG A 11 12.30 13.04 -5.67
C ARG A 11 11.20 12.47 -4.80
N LEU A 12 9.98 12.49 -5.33
CA LEU A 12 8.85 11.76 -4.75
C LEU A 12 9.00 10.26 -4.97
N GLY A 13 8.76 9.47 -3.92
CA GLY A 13 8.80 8.02 -3.97
C GLY A 13 7.40 7.41 -3.96
N ILE A 14 7.22 6.39 -4.78
CA ILE A 14 6.12 5.42 -4.65
C ILE A 14 6.76 4.08 -4.31
N PHE A 15 6.39 3.51 -3.17
CA PHE A 15 6.92 2.22 -2.71
C PHE A 15 5.96 1.11 -3.07
N ILE A 16 6.41 0.16 -3.87
CA ILE A 16 5.62 -1.03 -4.26
C ILE A 16 6.29 -2.25 -3.68
N THR A 17 5.52 -3.07 -2.96
CA THR A 17 6.03 -4.28 -2.34
C THR A 17 4.96 -5.37 -2.30
N HIS A 18 5.34 -6.59 -1.86
CA HIS A 18 4.45 -7.75 -1.87
C HIS A 18 3.43 -7.72 -0.73
N ALA A 19 3.90 -7.71 0.53
CA ALA A 19 3.08 -7.66 1.73
C ALA A 19 3.59 -6.55 2.65
N TYR A 20 2.73 -5.59 2.97
CA TYR A 20 3.08 -4.40 3.76
C TYR A 20 1.92 -3.96 4.65
N LEU A 21 0.78 -3.58 4.07
CA LEU A 21 -0.46 -3.25 4.75
C LEU A 21 -1.40 -4.47 4.73
N ASN A 22 -2.05 -4.75 5.85
CA ASN A 22 -3.03 -5.81 5.98
C ASN A 22 -4.46 -5.25 5.77
N ASN A 23 -5.44 -6.14 5.54
CA ASN A 23 -6.85 -5.82 5.34
C ASN A 23 -7.53 -5.21 6.58
N ASN A 24 -6.91 -5.27 7.74
CA ASN A 24 -7.35 -4.60 8.96
C ASN A 24 -6.88 -3.13 9.05
N ASN A 25 -6.36 -2.55 7.96
CA ASN A 25 -5.81 -1.20 7.88
C ASN A 25 -4.58 -0.96 8.78
N ARG A 26 -3.85 -2.00 9.13
CA ARG A 26 -2.62 -1.95 9.90
C ARG A 26 -1.46 -2.49 9.07
N ARG A 27 -0.26 -1.96 9.25
CA ARG A 27 0.94 -2.57 8.68
C ARG A 27 1.18 -3.93 9.34
N TYR A 28 1.80 -4.85 8.61
CA TYR A 28 2.29 -6.10 9.20
C TYR A 28 3.29 -5.81 10.29
N ASP A 29 3.07 -6.41 11.46
CA ASP A 29 3.93 -6.34 12.63
C ASP A 29 4.04 -7.73 13.27
N HIS A 30 5.19 -8.37 13.14
CA HIS A 30 5.43 -9.69 13.70
C HIS A 30 5.49 -9.70 15.24
N THR A 31 5.55 -8.54 15.87
CA THR A 31 5.56 -8.38 17.34
C THR A 31 4.16 -8.15 17.92
N ASP A 32 3.14 -7.87 17.08
CA ASP A 32 1.74 -7.70 17.52
C ASP A 32 1.09 -9.07 17.74
N ILE A 33 1.28 -9.63 18.92
CA ILE A 33 0.70 -10.92 19.32
C ILE A 33 -0.80 -10.83 19.68
N GLU A 34 -1.30 -9.62 19.91
CA GLU A 34 -2.72 -9.39 20.27
C GLU A 34 -3.61 -9.38 19.02
N HIS A 35 -3.05 -9.01 17.87
CA HIS A 35 -3.77 -8.95 16.60
C HIS A 35 -3.00 -9.74 15.53
N PRO A 36 -2.98 -11.07 15.63
CA PRO A 36 -2.24 -11.90 14.68
C PRO A 36 -2.71 -11.64 13.25
N GLN A 37 -1.74 -11.58 12.37
CA GLN A 37 -1.93 -11.26 10.96
C GLN A 37 -1.49 -12.45 10.11
N ASP A 38 -2.42 -13.05 9.38
CA ASP A 38 -2.12 -14.16 8.47
C ASP A 38 -1.20 -13.69 7.34
N PHE A 39 -0.33 -14.58 6.88
CA PHE A 39 0.63 -14.32 5.81
C PHE A 39 1.66 -13.23 6.13
N ASN A 40 2.03 -13.08 7.40
CA ASN A 40 3.12 -12.19 7.78
C ASN A 40 4.42 -12.61 7.06
N PRO A 41 5.20 -11.69 6.48
CA PRO A 41 6.45 -12.01 5.78
C PRO A 41 7.42 -12.91 6.56
N TYR A 42 7.41 -12.86 7.90
CA TYR A 42 8.22 -13.74 8.75
C TYR A 42 7.87 -15.22 8.62
N GLU A 43 6.65 -15.56 8.19
CA GLU A 43 6.23 -16.95 7.96
C GLU A 43 6.92 -17.58 6.75
N TYR A 44 7.42 -16.78 5.80
CA TYR A 44 8.07 -17.28 4.58
C TYR A 44 9.45 -17.91 4.83
N LYS A 45 10.02 -17.74 6.03
CA LYS A 45 11.34 -18.28 6.40
C LYS A 45 12.42 -17.97 5.35
N THR A 46 12.40 -16.75 4.82
CA THR A 46 13.30 -16.31 3.74
C THR A 46 14.76 -16.33 4.21
N PRO A 47 15.67 -16.98 3.49
CA PRO A 47 17.10 -16.92 3.81
C PRO A 47 17.61 -15.47 3.83
N GLY A 48 18.34 -15.09 4.87
CA GLY A 48 18.82 -13.71 5.07
C GLY A 48 17.83 -12.79 5.76
N GLY A 49 16.64 -13.31 6.11
CA GLY A 49 15.60 -12.56 6.83
C GLY A 49 14.67 -11.77 5.93
N VAL A 50 13.72 -11.13 6.57
CA VAL A 50 12.71 -10.26 5.94
C VAL A 50 12.53 -9.00 6.76
N ASN A 51 11.81 -8.03 6.21
CA ASN A 51 11.19 -6.96 6.98
C ASN A 51 9.67 -7.05 6.77
N ASP A 52 8.92 -6.88 7.85
CA ASP A 52 7.48 -6.69 7.78
C ASP A 52 7.10 -5.22 7.49
N GLY A 53 5.81 -4.92 7.52
CA GLY A 53 5.29 -3.60 7.19
C GLY A 53 5.78 -2.49 8.13
N GLU A 54 5.77 -2.73 9.44
CA GLU A 54 6.26 -1.75 10.43
C GLU A 54 7.77 -1.52 10.30
N GLN A 55 8.54 -2.58 10.06
CA GLN A 55 9.97 -2.43 9.86
C GLN A 55 10.30 -1.69 8.54
N LEU A 56 9.54 -1.93 7.48
CA LEU A 56 9.71 -1.19 6.22
C LEU A 56 9.30 0.29 6.38
N TRP A 57 8.27 0.55 7.17
CA TRP A 57 7.90 1.92 7.55
C TRP A 57 9.05 2.60 8.29
N ASP A 58 9.53 2.00 9.37
CA ASP A 58 10.56 2.60 10.22
C ASP A 58 11.93 2.73 9.56
N LYS A 59 12.34 1.74 8.76
CA LYS A 59 13.68 1.70 8.17
C LYS A 59 13.77 2.44 6.83
N LEU A 60 12.63 2.66 6.16
CA LEU A 60 12.64 3.21 4.80
C LEU A 60 11.57 4.30 4.61
N VAL A 61 10.29 3.95 4.71
CA VAL A 61 9.22 4.79 4.16
C VAL A 61 9.10 6.12 4.90
N ARG A 62 9.05 6.12 6.23
CA ARG A 62 8.90 7.35 7.03
C ARG A 62 10.10 8.29 6.95
N ARG A 63 11.28 7.77 6.57
CA ARG A 63 12.55 8.51 6.58
C ARG A 63 12.81 9.32 5.30
N HIS A 64 12.13 8.95 4.23
CA HIS A 64 12.32 9.54 2.90
C HIS A 64 11.03 10.15 2.35
N HIS A 65 11.12 10.82 1.21
CA HIS A 65 9.99 11.51 0.59
C HIS A 65 9.12 10.52 -0.21
N PHE A 66 8.52 9.55 0.48
CA PHE A 66 7.47 8.72 -0.10
C PHE A 66 6.10 9.39 0.10
N VAL A 67 5.25 9.34 -0.93
CA VAL A 67 3.87 9.85 -0.88
C VAL A 67 2.85 8.71 -0.93
N LEU A 68 3.28 7.53 -1.39
CA LEU A 68 2.38 6.39 -1.60
C LEU A 68 3.11 5.08 -1.36
N THR A 69 2.44 4.12 -0.71
CA THR A 69 2.84 2.71 -0.72
C THR A 69 1.72 1.86 -1.29
N LEU A 70 2.08 0.86 -2.09
CA LEU A 70 1.15 -0.07 -2.72
C LEU A 70 1.60 -1.51 -2.45
N ASN A 71 0.67 -2.35 -2.03
CA ASN A 71 0.92 -3.77 -1.89
C ASN A 71 -0.30 -4.61 -2.30
N GLY A 72 -0.06 -5.89 -2.53
CA GLY A 72 -1.06 -6.90 -2.83
C GLY A 72 -1.01 -8.06 -1.85
N HIS A 73 -1.17 -9.28 -2.36
CA HIS A 73 -1.02 -10.57 -1.69
C HIS A 73 -2.00 -10.87 -0.56
N VAL A 74 -2.30 -9.91 0.29
CA VAL A 74 -3.10 -10.09 1.51
C VAL A 74 -4.56 -10.42 1.16
N LEU A 75 -5.10 -11.42 1.82
CA LEU A 75 -6.47 -11.92 1.61
C LEU A 75 -7.50 -11.09 2.41
N GLY A 76 -8.57 -11.72 2.85
CA GLY A 76 -9.71 -11.07 3.49
C GLY A 76 -10.61 -10.43 2.42
N ASP A 77 -11.01 -9.19 2.63
CA ASP A 77 -11.74 -8.41 1.62
C ASP A 77 -10.84 -7.87 0.50
N GLY A 78 -9.51 -8.07 0.65
CA GLY A 78 -8.50 -7.71 -0.34
C GLY A 78 -8.18 -6.22 -0.42
N THR A 79 -8.65 -5.41 0.53
CA THR A 79 -8.40 -3.98 0.55
C THR A 79 -7.93 -3.50 1.91
N GLY A 80 -7.23 -2.38 1.91
CA GLY A 80 -6.78 -1.70 3.12
C GLY A 80 -6.28 -0.30 2.78
N TYR A 81 -6.48 0.62 3.71
CA TYR A 81 -5.99 1.99 3.59
C TYR A 81 -5.52 2.52 4.93
N LEU A 82 -4.35 3.14 4.94
CA LEU A 82 -3.77 3.80 6.09
C LEU A 82 -3.06 5.08 5.64
N ALA A 83 -3.31 6.18 6.32
CA ALA A 83 -2.52 7.40 6.19
C ALA A 83 -1.64 7.58 7.42
N SER A 84 -0.35 7.83 7.22
CA SER A 84 0.61 8.03 8.32
C SER A 84 1.53 9.21 8.03
N THR A 85 1.88 9.97 9.07
CA THR A 85 2.81 11.10 8.95
C THR A 85 4.25 10.61 9.00
N SER A 86 5.05 10.98 8.01
CA SER A 86 6.48 10.69 7.92
C SER A 86 7.32 11.55 8.87
N ASP A 87 8.62 11.26 8.98
CA ASP A 87 9.57 12.08 9.75
C ASP A 87 9.75 13.49 9.15
N ARG A 88 9.32 13.68 7.89
CA ARG A 88 9.32 14.98 7.20
C ARG A 88 8.07 15.81 7.48
N GLY A 89 7.08 15.25 8.20
CA GLY A 89 5.78 15.86 8.45
C GLY A 89 4.75 15.69 7.32
N SER A 90 5.11 15.05 6.21
CA SER A 90 4.22 14.76 5.09
C SER A 90 3.40 13.50 5.30
N VAL A 91 2.19 13.46 4.73
CA VAL A 91 1.32 12.28 4.77
C VAL A 91 1.71 11.28 3.70
N VAL A 92 1.91 10.02 4.11
CA VAL A 92 2.10 8.89 3.20
C VAL A 92 0.81 8.08 3.16
N HIS A 93 0.21 7.96 1.98
CA HIS A 93 -0.96 7.12 1.73
C HIS A 93 -0.52 5.69 1.45
N GLN A 94 -1.10 4.71 2.15
CA GLN A 94 -0.70 3.31 2.09
C GLN A 94 -1.92 2.49 1.68
N MET A 95 -1.80 1.69 0.62
CA MET A 95 -2.93 0.99 0.01
C MET A 95 -2.61 -0.47 -0.26
N LEU A 96 -3.50 -1.34 0.23
CA LEU A 96 -3.59 -2.74 -0.16
C LEU A 96 -4.64 -2.90 -1.26
N SER A 97 -4.35 -3.73 -2.25
CA SER A 97 -5.31 -4.11 -3.28
C SER A 97 -5.02 -5.54 -3.76
N ASN A 98 -5.93 -6.47 -3.43
CA ASN A 98 -5.87 -7.86 -3.86
C ASN A 98 -7.29 -8.40 -4.13
N TYR A 99 -7.56 -8.81 -5.35
CA TYR A 99 -8.89 -9.30 -5.76
C TYR A 99 -8.93 -10.80 -6.02
N GLN A 100 -7.82 -11.53 -5.80
CA GLN A 100 -7.66 -12.92 -6.20
C GLN A 100 -8.70 -13.89 -5.60
N MET A 101 -9.33 -13.53 -4.47
CA MET A 101 -10.33 -14.37 -3.79
C MET A 101 -11.76 -14.13 -4.28
N ARG A 102 -11.97 -13.18 -5.17
CA ARG A 102 -13.26 -13.01 -5.84
C ARG A 102 -13.51 -14.17 -6.83
N GLU A 103 -14.73 -14.31 -7.29
CA GLU A 103 -15.09 -15.31 -8.30
C GLU A 103 -14.16 -15.26 -9.51
N LEU A 104 -14.04 -16.36 -10.22
CA LEU A 104 -13.21 -16.50 -11.42
C LEU A 104 -11.75 -16.04 -11.23
N GLY A 105 -11.24 -16.12 -10.00
CA GLY A 105 -9.86 -15.71 -9.69
C GLY A 105 -9.65 -14.19 -9.70
N GLY A 106 -10.68 -13.42 -9.37
CA GLY A 106 -10.59 -11.96 -9.24
C GLY A 106 -11.45 -11.16 -10.19
N GLU A 107 -12.22 -11.81 -11.07
CA GLU A 107 -13.13 -11.15 -12.02
C GLU A 107 -12.45 -10.05 -12.86
N GLY A 108 -11.13 -10.13 -13.01
CA GLY A 108 -10.34 -9.14 -13.73
C GLY A 108 -10.23 -7.77 -13.05
N TYR A 109 -10.60 -7.64 -11.77
CA TYR A 109 -10.46 -6.35 -11.07
C TYR A 109 -9.02 -5.91 -10.93
N LEU A 110 -8.81 -4.62 -11.12
CA LEU A 110 -7.55 -3.92 -10.90
C LEU A 110 -7.83 -2.56 -10.27
N ARG A 111 -6.81 -1.97 -9.64
CA ARG A 111 -6.91 -0.63 -9.09
C ARG A 111 -6.29 0.39 -10.05
N LEU A 112 -7.12 1.34 -10.48
CA LEU A 112 -6.71 2.48 -11.29
C LEU A 112 -6.31 3.63 -10.36
N LEU A 113 -5.17 4.22 -10.62
CA LEU A 113 -4.65 5.40 -9.94
C LEU A 113 -4.51 6.51 -10.99
N GLU A 114 -5.32 7.54 -10.87
CA GLU A 114 -5.33 8.68 -11.78
C GLU A 114 -4.81 9.93 -11.05
N LEU A 115 -3.60 10.35 -11.40
CA LEU A 115 -3.07 11.63 -10.92
C LEU A 115 -3.66 12.76 -11.76
N LEU A 116 -4.37 13.68 -11.12
CA LEU A 116 -5.00 14.80 -11.81
C LEU A 116 -3.97 15.85 -12.27
N PRO A 117 -4.35 16.77 -13.19
CA PRO A 117 -3.44 17.78 -13.74
C PRO A 117 -2.85 18.77 -12.72
N ASP A 118 -3.43 18.85 -11.51
CA ASP A 118 -2.87 19.65 -10.40
C ASP A 118 -1.58 19.05 -9.82
N GLY A 119 -1.22 17.82 -10.25
CA GLY A 119 -0.01 17.11 -9.84
C GLY A 119 -0.03 16.56 -8.41
N ARG A 120 -1.15 16.66 -7.70
CA ARG A 120 -1.28 16.25 -6.30
C ARG A 120 -2.55 15.47 -5.96
N THR A 121 -3.62 15.66 -6.68
CA THR A 121 -4.87 14.92 -6.44
C THR A 121 -4.82 13.56 -7.12
N LEU A 122 -4.94 12.49 -6.33
CA LEU A 122 -4.96 11.10 -6.79
C LEU A 122 -6.37 10.55 -6.63
N VAL A 123 -7.00 10.19 -7.74
CA VAL A 123 -8.28 9.48 -7.77
C VAL A 123 -8.02 7.98 -7.89
N VAL A 124 -8.61 7.22 -6.98
CA VAL A 124 -8.44 5.77 -6.88
C VAL A 124 -9.77 5.10 -7.19
N ARG A 125 -9.76 4.12 -8.09
CA ARG A 125 -10.95 3.34 -8.47
C ARG A 125 -10.58 1.87 -8.65
N SER A 126 -11.48 0.97 -8.26
CA SER A 126 -11.38 -0.46 -8.57
C SER A 126 -12.32 -0.77 -9.73
N TYR A 127 -11.76 -1.25 -10.84
CA TYR A 127 -12.47 -1.48 -12.09
C TYR A 127 -12.17 -2.88 -12.64
N SER A 128 -13.17 -3.53 -13.19
CA SER A 128 -13.03 -4.77 -13.93
C SER A 128 -13.27 -4.53 -15.43
N PRO A 129 -12.26 -4.64 -16.28
CA PRO A 129 -12.45 -4.60 -17.73
C PRO A 129 -13.17 -5.85 -18.27
N LEU A 130 -13.17 -6.95 -17.51
CA LEU A 130 -13.90 -8.17 -17.88
C LEU A 130 -15.42 -7.98 -17.74
N LEU A 131 -15.84 -7.31 -16.67
CA LEU A 131 -17.25 -7.11 -16.34
C LEU A 131 -17.77 -5.73 -16.76
N ASP A 132 -16.87 -4.82 -17.18
CA ASP A 132 -17.14 -3.40 -17.41
C ASP A 132 -17.84 -2.75 -16.20
N GLN A 133 -17.29 -2.97 -15.00
CA GLN A 133 -17.91 -2.53 -13.75
C GLN A 133 -16.89 -1.96 -12.76
N TYR A 134 -17.34 -0.98 -11.99
CA TYR A 134 -16.62 -0.44 -10.83
C TYR A 134 -17.14 -1.04 -9.53
N LEU A 135 -16.25 -1.28 -8.58
CA LEU A 135 -16.63 -1.50 -7.18
C LEU A 135 -16.89 -0.14 -6.52
N MET A 136 -17.99 -0.02 -5.78
CA MET A 136 -18.50 1.27 -5.29
C MET A 136 -18.28 1.50 -3.79
N GLY A 137 -17.59 0.59 -3.09
CA GLY A 137 -17.27 0.77 -1.67
C GLY A 137 -16.31 1.94 -1.42
N ALA A 138 -16.34 2.53 -0.24
CA ALA A 138 -15.44 3.64 0.13
C ALA A 138 -13.95 3.25 0.11
N ASP A 139 -13.64 1.97 0.31
CA ASP A 139 -12.33 1.34 0.19
C ASP A 139 -11.93 1.04 -1.26
N GLN A 140 -12.90 1.09 -2.19
CA GLN A 140 -12.74 0.80 -3.60
C GLN A 140 -12.65 2.06 -4.46
N GLN A 141 -13.22 3.16 -3.98
CA GLN A 141 -13.19 4.46 -4.63
C GLN A 141 -12.89 5.54 -3.60
N MET A 142 -11.81 6.27 -3.81
CA MET A 142 -11.43 7.38 -2.95
C MET A 142 -10.65 8.44 -3.73
N THR A 143 -10.58 9.62 -3.15
CA THR A 143 -9.69 10.68 -3.63
C THR A 143 -8.80 11.11 -2.47
N VAL A 144 -7.49 11.15 -2.71
CA VAL A 144 -6.51 11.61 -1.74
C VAL A 144 -5.67 12.73 -2.33
N VAL A 145 -5.10 13.56 -1.47
CA VAL A 145 -4.19 14.65 -1.86
C VAL A 145 -2.79 14.29 -1.41
N LEU A 146 -1.87 14.14 -2.36
CA LEU A 146 -0.49 13.81 -2.10
C LEU A 146 0.28 15.05 -1.58
N ASP A 147 1.11 14.84 -0.56
CA ASP A 147 2.04 15.85 -0.06
C ASP A 147 3.28 15.86 -0.96
N VAL A 148 3.28 16.73 -1.94
CA VAL A 148 4.32 16.81 -2.98
C VAL A 148 5.36 17.92 -2.75
N GLU A 149 5.26 18.67 -1.64
CA GLU A 149 6.17 19.77 -1.26
C GLU A 149 7.36 19.30 -0.42
#